data_4f220f11a94d99207eca4176aa5df67e
#
_entry.id   4f220f11a94d99207eca4176aa5df67e
#
_cell.length_a   1.000
_cell.length_b   1.000
_cell.length_c   1.000
_cell.angle_alpha   90.00
_cell.angle_beta   90.00
_cell.angle_gamma   90.00
#
_symmetry.space_group_name_H-M   'P 1'
#
loop_
_entity.id
_entity.type
_entity.pdbx_description
1 polymer ?
#
loop_
_entity_poly.entity_id
_entity_poly.type
_entity_poly.pdbx_seq_one_letter_code
_entity_poly.pdbx_strand_id
1 'polypeptide(L)'
;CALFMALTVQSQNATKVYQQVSPDNNVHLSFELQEKGKPSYSLQYKKSQVINPSTLGLELNGQESLQEGFEVVNTSTSSFDETWQPVWGENKDIRNHYNELLVELKQTSTGRFMNLRFRVYDDGIGFRYEFPQQRNLVYFVVREEHSQFAMSGDHTAWWIPGDYDTQEYDYTESKLSEIRGLLQGAVSGNASQTVFSPTGVQTSLQMKTAEGLYINLHEAALVDYSCMHLNLDDKNLIFESWLTPDAVGNKAYMQSPCHTPWRTVMVSDDARKILASNLILNLNEPCKYEDTSWIKPVKYIGVWWEMIAGGKPWAYTWDIPSVKLDETDYTGVKPNGVHPANNAN
;
A
#
# COMPACT_ATOMS: atom_id res chain seq x y z
N CYS A 1 52.02 -40.53 -17.92
CA CYS A 1 51.31 -39.58 -17.03
C CYS A 1 49.96 -39.27 -17.60
N ALA A 2 48.92 -39.87 -17.05
CA ALA A 2 47.53 -39.56 -17.39
C ALA A 2 47.01 -38.50 -16.42
N LEU A 3 46.64 -37.33 -16.92
CA LEU A 3 46.05 -36.23 -16.16
C LEU A 3 44.55 -36.49 -16.02
N PHE A 4 44.09 -36.86 -14.82
CA PHE A 4 42.66 -36.89 -14.49
C PHE A 4 42.18 -35.46 -14.20
N MET A 5 41.43 -34.87 -15.14
CA MET A 5 40.64 -33.70 -14.86
C MET A 5 39.38 -34.15 -14.10
N ALA A 6 39.31 -33.78 -12.82
CA ALA A 6 38.07 -33.90 -12.03
C ALA A 6 37.14 -32.78 -12.48
N LEU A 7 36.09 -33.10 -13.22
CA LEU A 7 34.94 -32.25 -13.45
C LEU A 7 34.14 -32.19 -12.17
N THR A 8 34.24 -31.09 -11.42
CA THR A 8 33.30 -30.74 -10.37
C THR A 8 32.00 -30.33 -11.02
N VAL A 9 31.03 -31.23 -11.04
CA VAL A 9 29.63 -30.89 -11.35
C VAL A 9 29.10 -30.14 -10.13
N GLN A 10 29.08 -28.81 -10.20
CA GLN A 10 28.29 -28.01 -9.29
C GLN A 10 26.81 -28.30 -9.63
N SER A 11 26.16 -29.06 -8.76
CA SER A 11 24.71 -29.20 -8.74
C SER A 11 24.13 -27.81 -8.45
N GLN A 12 23.64 -27.12 -9.46
CA GLN A 12 22.74 -26.00 -9.27
C GLN A 12 21.46 -26.58 -8.65
N ASN A 13 21.28 -26.40 -7.36
CA ASN A 13 20.00 -26.65 -6.73
C ASN A 13 19.00 -25.72 -7.41
N ALA A 14 18.08 -26.26 -8.20
CA ALA A 14 17.02 -25.50 -8.81
C ALA A 14 16.23 -24.77 -7.69
N THR A 15 16.12 -23.45 -7.79
CA THR A 15 15.34 -22.64 -6.85
C THR A 15 13.92 -23.15 -6.82
N LYS A 16 13.42 -23.47 -5.63
CA LYS A 16 12.04 -23.98 -5.48
C LYS A 16 11.06 -22.81 -5.62
N VAL A 17 10.18 -22.92 -6.62
CA VAL A 17 9.11 -21.95 -6.89
C VAL A 17 7.80 -22.46 -6.32
N TYR A 18 7.09 -21.60 -5.60
CA TYR A 18 5.75 -21.85 -5.07
C TYR A 18 4.76 -21.01 -5.85
N GLN A 19 3.66 -21.62 -6.28
CA GLN A 19 2.70 -20.96 -7.17
C GLN A 19 1.30 -20.98 -6.59
N GLN A 20 0.54 -19.92 -6.91
CA GLN A 20 -0.89 -19.84 -6.68
C GLN A 20 -1.56 -19.14 -7.85
N VAL A 21 -2.77 -19.53 -8.16
CA VAL A 21 -3.56 -18.96 -9.25
C VAL A 21 -4.90 -18.46 -8.73
N SER A 22 -5.49 -17.49 -9.45
CA SER A 22 -6.85 -17.03 -9.17
C SER A 22 -7.88 -18.13 -9.41
N PRO A 23 -9.10 -18.01 -8.85
CA PRO A 23 -10.18 -18.96 -9.09
C PRO A 23 -10.50 -19.17 -10.58
N ASP A 24 -10.40 -18.11 -11.41
CA ASP A 24 -10.62 -18.16 -12.87
C ASP A 24 -9.36 -18.54 -13.68
N ASN A 25 -8.22 -18.82 -13.01
CA ASN A 25 -6.92 -19.16 -13.60
C ASN A 25 -6.32 -18.07 -14.51
N ASN A 26 -6.68 -16.80 -14.38
CA ASN A 26 -6.10 -15.72 -15.16
C ASN A 26 -4.93 -15.02 -14.47
N VAL A 27 -4.95 -14.92 -13.14
CA VAL A 27 -3.88 -14.32 -12.35
C VAL A 27 -2.98 -15.43 -11.79
N HIS A 28 -1.68 -15.36 -12.09
CA HIS A 28 -0.69 -16.35 -11.67
C HIS A 28 0.38 -15.69 -10.81
N LEU A 29 0.43 -16.06 -9.56
CA LEU A 29 1.47 -15.67 -8.60
C LEU A 29 2.55 -16.74 -8.55
N SER A 30 3.82 -16.32 -8.56
CA SER A 30 4.97 -17.16 -8.23
C SER A 30 5.75 -16.53 -7.09
N PHE A 31 6.16 -17.33 -6.12
CA PHE A 31 7.03 -16.94 -5.00
C PHE A 31 8.27 -17.83 -4.98
N GLU A 32 9.43 -17.24 -4.70
CA GLU A 32 10.70 -17.96 -4.54
C GLU A 32 11.62 -17.23 -3.55
N LEU A 33 12.61 -17.94 -3.06
CA LEU A 33 13.77 -17.32 -2.42
C LEU A 33 14.89 -17.17 -3.44
N GLN A 34 15.31 -15.94 -3.68
CA GLN A 34 16.50 -15.62 -4.49
C GLN A 34 17.79 -15.91 -3.71
N GLU A 35 18.95 -15.61 -4.33
CA GLU A 35 20.25 -15.70 -3.69
C GLU A 35 20.22 -15.07 -2.29
N LYS A 36 20.95 -15.68 -1.35
CA LYS A 36 20.99 -15.31 0.07
C LYS A 36 19.64 -15.42 0.80
N GLY A 37 18.69 -16.17 0.27
CA GLY A 37 17.38 -16.33 0.89
C GLY A 37 16.53 -15.05 0.92
N LYS A 38 16.59 -14.23 -0.13
CA LYS A 38 15.74 -13.04 -0.29
C LYS A 38 14.36 -13.46 -0.79
N PRO A 39 13.27 -13.11 -0.06
CA PRO A 39 11.92 -13.36 -0.55
C PRO A 39 11.65 -12.55 -1.82
N SER A 40 11.05 -13.20 -2.82
CA SER A 40 10.72 -12.57 -4.10
C SER A 40 9.42 -13.14 -4.66
N TYR A 41 8.65 -12.30 -5.34
CA TYR A 41 7.43 -12.71 -6.03
C TYR A 41 7.40 -12.16 -7.45
N SER A 42 6.60 -12.77 -8.30
CA SER A 42 6.25 -12.26 -9.62
C SER A 42 4.79 -12.53 -9.94
N LEU A 43 4.23 -11.75 -10.87
CA LEU A 43 2.81 -11.82 -11.22
C LEU A 43 2.62 -11.83 -12.73
N GLN A 44 1.76 -12.74 -13.20
CA GLN A 44 1.30 -12.78 -14.58
C GLN A 44 -0.23 -12.67 -14.63
N TYR A 45 -0.73 -12.04 -15.66
CA TYR A 45 -2.15 -12.04 -16.01
C TYR A 45 -2.34 -12.70 -17.37
N LYS A 46 -3.06 -13.83 -17.39
CA LYS A 46 -3.14 -14.71 -18.55
C LYS A 46 -1.72 -15.15 -18.99
N LYS A 47 -1.21 -14.63 -20.09
CA LYS A 47 0.17 -14.93 -20.59
C LYS A 47 1.12 -13.74 -20.51
N SER A 48 0.64 -12.60 -20.02
CA SER A 48 1.42 -11.36 -19.96
C SER A 48 2.05 -11.18 -18.58
N GLN A 49 3.33 -10.84 -18.54
CA GLN A 49 4.01 -10.45 -17.31
C GLN A 49 3.47 -9.11 -16.82
N VAL A 50 3.11 -9.03 -15.54
CA VAL A 50 2.59 -7.82 -14.87
C VAL A 50 3.66 -7.26 -13.93
N ILE A 51 4.15 -8.10 -13.02
CA ILE A 51 5.24 -7.78 -12.09
C ILE A 51 6.37 -8.77 -12.33
N ASN A 52 7.55 -8.28 -12.68
CA ASN A 52 8.79 -9.05 -12.75
C ASN A 52 9.23 -9.48 -11.33
N PRO A 53 10.20 -10.39 -11.18
CA PRO A 53 10.71 -10.77 -9.87
C PRO A 53 11.04 -9.55 -9.01
N SER A 54 10.32 -9.40 -7.89
CA SER A 54 10.31 -8.25 -6.98
C SER A 54 10.60 -8.71 -5.57
N THR A 55 11.57 -8.11 -4.91
CA THR A 55 11.99 -8.50 -3.56
C THR A 55 11.07 -7.92 -2.49
N LEU A 56 11.01 -8.62 -1.35
CA LEU A 56 10.20 -8.29 -0.19
C LEU A 56 11.06 -8.29 1.07
N GLY A 57 10.79 -7.37 1.99
CA GLY A 57 11.48 -7.34 3.27
C GLY A 57 11.22 -6.08 4.08
N LEU A 58 11.77 -6.05 5.30
CA LEU A 58 11.66 -4.93 6.22
C LEU A 58 13.03 -4.58 6.79
N GLU A 59 13.36 -3.30 6.82
CA GLU A 59 14.46 -2.76 7.61
C GLU A 59 13.94 -2.44 9.02
N LEU A 60 14.65 -2.94 10.04
CA LEU A 60 14.30 -2.72 11.42
C LEU A 60 15.26 -1.72 12.07
N ASN A 61 14.72 -0.82 12.90
CA ASN A 61 15.53 0.13 13.65
C ASN A 61 16.27 -0.56 14.80
N GLY A 62 17.60 -0.48 14.77
CA GLY A 62 18.47 -1.03 15.83
C GLY A 62 18.50 -2.56 15.95
N GLN A 63 17.97 -3.26 14.95
CA GLN A 63 17.95 -4.73 14.90
C GLN A 63 18.35 -5.22 13.50
N GLU A 64 18.72 -6.50 13.39
CA GLU A 64 18.97 -7.14 12.11
C GLU A 64 17.70 -7.11 11.26
N SER A 65 17.84 -6.66 10.00
CA SER A 65 16.75 -6.49 9.06
C SER A 65 16.18 -7.82 8.58
N LEU A 66 14.90 -7.80 8.19
CA LEU A 66 14.17 -8.95 7.66
C LEU A 66 14.07 -8.87 6.13
N GLN A 67 15.22 -8.86 5.45
CA GLN A 67 15.32 -8.73 3.99
C GLN A 67 15.95 -9.95 3.32
N GLU A 68 16.81 -10.67 4.03
CA GLU A 68 17.53 -11.83 3.51
C GLU A 68 17.83 -12.86 4.61
N GLY A 69 18.46 -13.96 4.27
CA GLY A 69 18.83 -15.04 5.19
C GLY A 69 17.67 -15.97 5.52
N PHE A 70 16.62 -15.96 4.69
CA PHE A 70 15.44 -16.79 4.94
C PHE A 70 15.55 -18.20 4.35
N GLU A 71 14.91 -19.14 5.04
CA GLU A 71 14.52 -20.45 4.56
C GLU A 71 12.99 -20.58 4.61
N VAL A 72 12.39 -21.30 3.67
CA VAL A 72 10.97 -21.66 3.71
C VAL A 72 10.81 -22.86 4.63
N VAL A 73 10.12 -22.68 5.75
CA VAL A 73 9.90 -23.76 6.73
C VAL A 73 8.59 -24.49 6.47
N ASN A 74 7.58 -23.79 5.93
CA ASN A 74 6.30 -24.39 5.58
C ASN A 74 5.60 -23.56 4.49
N THR A 75 4.67 -24.19 3.77
CA THR A 75 3.72 -23.52 2.89
C THR A 75 2.37 -24.18 2.98
N SER A 76 1.31 -23.38 2.93
CA SER A 76 -0.05 -23.89 2.84
C SER A 76 -0.86 -23.10 1.81
N THR A 77 -1.84 -23.78 1.23
CA THR A 77 -2.79 -23.17 0.28
C THR A 77 -4.20 -23.39 0.77
N SER A 78 -5.07 -22.43 0.50
CA SER A 78 -6.50 -22.51 0.78
C SER A 78 -7.31 -21.78 -0.28
N SER A 79 -8.62 -21.96 -0.27
CA SER A 79 -9.57 -21.22 -1.10
C SER A 79 -10.67 -20.69 -0.20
N PHE A 80 -11.21 -19.53 -0.58
CA PHE A 80 -12.29 -18.87 0.14
C PHE A 80 -13.32 -18.34 -0.85
N ASP A 81 -14.60 -18.52 -0.54
CA ASP A 81 -15.71 -18.04 -1.37
C ASP A 81 -16.91 -17.72 -0.47
N GLU A 82 -17.17 -16.46 -0.24
CA GLU A 82 -18.28 -15.98 0.58
C GLU A 82 -18.84 -14.68 0.00
N THR A 83 -20.13 -14.45 0.20
CA THR A 83 -20.75 -13.16 -0.13
C THR A 83 -21.14 -12.45 1.16
N TRP A 84 -20.71 -11.21 1.29
CA TRP A 84 -21.00 -10.35 2.43
C TRP A 84 -21.71 -9.06 2.02
N GLN A 85 -22.27 -8.36 2.98
CA GLN A 85 -22.97 -7.10 2.74
C GLN A 85 -22.30 -5.98 3.54
N PRO A 86 -21.86 -4.88 2.89
CA PRO A 86 -21.38 -3.70 3.58
C PRO A 86 -22.52 -2.98 4.29
N VAL A 87 -22.21 -2.22 5.34
CA VAL A 87 -23.21 -1.40 6.04
C VAL A 87 -23.82 -0.36 5.10
N TRP A 88 -22.96 0.28 4.30
CA TRP A 88 -23.30 1.21 3.21
C TRP A 88 -22.30 1.03 2.07
N GLY A 89 -22.72 1.33 0.85
CA GLY A 89 -21.85 1.28 -0.32
C GLY A 89 -22.64 1.21 -1.62
N GLU A 90 -21.92 1.16 -2.72
CA GLU A 90 -22.51 1.08 -4.06
C GLU A 90 -23.07 -0.32 -4.35
N ASN A 91 -22.44 -1.35 -3.79
CA ASN A 91 -22.83 -2.75 -3.97
C ASN A 91 -23.53 -3.25 -2.70
N LYS A 92 -24.69 -3.87 -2.87
CA LYS A 92 -25.40 -4.52 -1.77
C LYS A 92 -24.72 -5.81 -1.36
N ASP A 93 -24.30 -6.60 -2.33
CA ASP A 93 -23.69 -7.91 -2.14
C ASP A 93 -22.29 -7.89 -2.76
N ILE A 94 -21.27 -8.24 -1.99
CA ILE A 94 -19.87 -8.29 -2.40
C ILE A 94 -19.39 -9.72 -2.22
N ARG A 95 -18.98 -10.36 -3.32
CA ARG A 95 -18.34 -11.67 -3.27
C ARG A 95 -16.87 -11.51 -2.91
N ASN A 96 -16.42 -12.25 -1.89
CA ASN A 96 -15.02 -12.39 -1.51
C ASN A 96 -14.55 -13.79 -1.93
N HIS A 97 -13.89 -13.88 -3.09
CA HIS A 97 -13.50 -15.16 -3.69
C HIS A 97 -12.03 -15.12 -4.10
N TYR A 98 -11.20 -15.92 -3.46
CA TYR A 98 -9.75 -15.97 -3.70
C TYR A 98 -9.17 -17.34 -3.42
N ASN A 99 -7.99 -17.59 -3.97
CA ASN A 99 -7.08 -18.63 -3.54
C ASN A 99 -5.92 -18.00 -2.75
N GLU A 100 -5.48 -18.65 -1.69
CA GLU A 100 -4.46 -18.14 -0.78
C GLU A 100 -3.22 -19.01 -0.79
N LEU A 101 -2.05 -18.38 -0.74
CA LEU A 101 -0.76 -18.99 -0.45
C LEU A 101 -0.19 -18.34 0.81
N LEU A 102 0.08 -19.13 1.83
CA LEU A 102 0.85 -18.73 2.99
C LEU A 102 2.24 -19.36 2.91
N VAL A 103 3.27 -18.52 3.01
CA VAL A 103 4.68 -18.93 3.06
C VAL A 103 5.23 -18.57 4.44
N GLU A 104 5.64 -19.58 5.20
CA GLU A 104 6.25 -19.40 6.51
C GLU A 104 7.77 -19.39 6.35
N LEU A 105 8.38 -18.26 6.69
CA LEU A 105 9.81 -18.01 6.55
C LEU A 105 10.47 -17.96 7.93
N LYS A 106 11.68 -18.50 8.00
CA LYS A 106 12.56 -18.38 9.18
C LYS A 106 13.90 -17.81 8.75
N GLN A 107 14.31 -16.71 9.38
CA GLN A 107 15.65 -16.15 9.18
C GLN A 107 16.67 -16.97 9.93
N THR A 108 17.66 -17.50 9.23
CA THR A 108 18.62 -18.49 9.79
C THR A 108 19.55 -17.89 10.82
N SER A 109 19.96 -16.61 10.65
CA SER A 109 20.86 -15.90 11.58
C SER A 109 20.22 -15.61 12.93
N THR A 110 18.94 -15.17 12.93
CA THR A 110 18.24 -14.70 14.13
C THR A 110 17.25 -15.72 14.69
N GLY A 111 16.87 -16.70 13.87
CA GLY A 111 15.78 -17.64 14.17
C GLY A 111 14.39 -17.01 14.19
N ARG A 112 14.24 -15.77 13.68
CA ARG A 112 12.97 -15.04 13.62
C ARG A 112 12.09 -15.58 12.53
N PHE A 113 10.78 -15.57 12.78
CA PHE A 113 9.75 -15.94 11.82
C PHE A 113 9.10 -14.70 11.22
N MET A 114 8.90 -14.75 9.92
CA MET A 114 8.13 -13.81 9.13
C MET A 114 7.35 -14.58 8.09
N ASN A 115 6.04 -14.44 8.08
CA ASN A 115 5.20 -15.11 7.09
C ASN A 115 4.81 -14.11 6.01
N LEU A 116 4.68 -14.61 4.79
CA LEU A 116 4.12 -13.88 3.66
C LEU A 116 2.80 -14.53 3.29
N ARG A 117 1.73 -13.76 3.37
CA ARG A 117 0.40 -14.20 2.96
C ARG A 117 0.02 -13.52 1.67
N PHE A 118 -0.35 -14.32 0.67
CA PHE A 118 -0.83 -13.86 -0.62
C PHE A 118 -2.25 -14.33 -0.83
N ARG A 119 -3.16 -13.41 -1.20
CA ARG A 119 -4.51 -13.72 -1.68
C ARG A 119 -4.59 -13.35 -3.15
N VAL A 120 -4.98 -14.33 -3.97
CA VAL A 120 -5.03 -14.21 -5.42
C VAL A 120 -6.49 -14.23 -5.86
N TYR A 121 -6.96 -13.07 -6.32
CA TYR A 121 -8.31 -12.81 -6.83
C TYR A 121 -8.30 -12.83 -8.36
N ASP A 122 -9.49 -12.86 -8.97
CA ASP A 122 -9.64 -12.83 -10.44
C ASP A 122 -9.22 -11.50 -11.07
N ASP A 123 -9.14 -10.43 -10.24
CA ASP A 123 -8.79 -9.07 -10.63
C ASP A 123 -7.47 -8.57 -10.00
N GLY A 124 -6.69 -9.44 -9.35
CA GLY A 124 -5.39 -9.07 -8.80
C GLY A 124 -4.96 -9.86 -7.57
N ILE A 125 -4.01 -9.30 -6.83
CA ILE A 125 -3.49 -9.88 -5.60
C ILE A 125 -3.45 -8.87 -4.46
N GLY A 126 -3.53 -9.38 -3.22
CA GLY A 126 -3.05 -8.70 -2.03
C GLY A 126 -1.98 -9.54 -1.35
N PHE A 127 -0.92 -8.91 -0.84
CA PHE A 127 0.05 -9.58 0.03
C PHE A 127 0.35 -8.74 1.26
N ARG A 128 0.73 -9.42 2.36
CA ARG A 128 1.15 -8.77 3.60
C ARG A 128 2.19 -9.60 4.33
N TYR A 129 2.92 -8.94 5.22
CA TYR A 129 3.81 -9.59 6.19
C TYR A 129 3.03 -9.90 7.45
N GLU A 130 3.26 -11.10 8.00
CA GLU A 130 2.67 -11.53 9.28
C GLU A 130 3.79 -12.02 10.21
N PHE A 131 3.73 -11.59 11.45
CA PHE A 131 4.70 -11.95 12.48
C PHE A 131 4.00 -12.77 13.55
N PRO A 132 4.22 -14.11 13.59
CA PRO A 132 3.61 -14.94 14.61
C PRO A 132 4.17 -14.61 15.99
N GLN A 133 3.49 -15.09 17.04
CA GLN A 133 3.99 -15.01 18.41
C GLN A 133 5.37 -15.67 18.50
N GLN A 134 6.40 -14.92 18.93
CA GLN A 134 7.77 -15.40 19.05
C GLN A 134 8.55 -14.63 20.10
N ARG A 135 9.58 -15.26 20.70
CA ARG A 135 10.34 -14.66 21.80
C ARG A 135 11.44 -13.71 21.35
N ASN A 136 11.97 -13.89 20.14
CA ASN A 136 13.12 -13.15 19.60
C ASN A 136 12.71 -11.98 18.68
N LEU A 137 11.41 -11.68 18.58
CA LEU A 137 10.87 -10.51 17.90
C LEU A 137 9.52 -10.13 18.53
N VAL A 138 9.54 -9.67 19.80
CA VAL A 138 8.32 -9.28 20.51
C VAL A 138 7.93 -7.86 20.17
N TYR A 139 8.86 -6.91 20.34
CA TYR A 139 8.70 -5.51 19.96
C TYR A 139 9.75 -5.15 18.94
N PHE A 140 9.34 -4.48 17.87
CA PHE A 140 10.26 -4.00 16.85
C PHE A 140 9.72 -2.75 16.18
N VAL A 141 10.63 -1.97 15.63
CA VAL A 141 10.33 -0.74 14.92
C VAL A 141 10.73 -0.91 13.47
N VAL A 142 9.79 -0.69 12.58
CA VAL A 142 10.04 -0.69 11.13
C VAL A 142 10.68 0.64 10.75
N ARG A 143 11.88 0.58 10.19
CA ARG A 143 12.60 1.74 9.63
C ARG A 143 12.19 2.00 8.20
N GLU A 144 12.07 0.94 7.39
CA GLU A 144 11.56 1.00 6.03
C GLU A 144 10.96 -0.35 5.62
N GLU A 145 10.02 -0.30 4.70
CA GLU A 145 9.45 -1.48 4.05
C GLU A 145 9.97 -1.53 2.61
N HIS A 146 10.60 -2.63 2.23
CA HIS A 146 11.17 -2.85 0.91
C HIS A 146 10.29 -3.79 0.09
N SER A 147 9.03 -3.43 -0.08
CA SER A 147 8.10 -4.13 -0.99
C SER A 147 8.27 -3.57 -2.39
N GLN A 148 8.85 -4.36 -3.28
CA GLN A 148 9.11 -3.96 -4.66
C GLN A 148 7.98 -4.35 -5.60
N PHE A 149 7.84 -3.56 -6.67
CA PHE A 149 6.94 -3.77 -7.81
C PHE A 149 7.72 -3.47 -9.09
N ALA A 150 8.46 -4.47 -9.58
CA ALA A 150 9.26 -4.35 -10.79
C ALA A 150 8.35 -4.46 -12.02
N MET A 151 8.15 -3.35 -12.70
CA MET A 151 7.21 -3.27 -13.81
C MET A 151 7.75 -4.02 -15.03
N SER A 152 6.84 -4.62 -15.79
CA SER A 152 7.20 -5.39 -17.00
C SER A 152 7.57 -4.53 -18.21
N GLY A 153 7.45 -3.21 -18.10
CA GLY A 153 7.80 -2.27 -19.17
C GLY A 153 7.60 -0.81 -18.75
N ASP A 154 7.96 0.09 -19.66
CA ASP A 154 7.76 1.53 -19.48
C ASP A 154 6.30 1.90 -19.80
N HIS A 155 5.45 1.67 -18.81
CA HIS A 155 3.99 1.84 -18.94
C HIS A 155 3.58 3.32 -18.96
N THR A 156 2.43 3.60 -19.55
CA THR A 156 1.76 4.89 -19.35
C THR A 156 1.12 4.87 -17.95
N ALA A 157 1.39 5.90 -17.15
CA ALA A 157 0.87 6.05 -15.80
C ALA A 157 0.10 7.37 -15.64
N TRP A 158 -0.93 7.34 -14.80
CA TRP A 158 -1.61 8.52 -14.27
C TRP A 158 -1.22 8.65 -12.81
N TRP A 159 -0.45 9.69 -12.51
CA TRP A 159 0.21 9.84 -11.22
C TRP A 159 0.15 11.27 -10.70
N ILE A 160 0.31 11.43 -9.40
CA ILE A 160 0.55 12.69 -8.72
C ILE A 160 1.85 12.61 -7.93
N PRO A 161 2.54 13.73 -7.67
CA PRO A 161 3.76 13.76 -6.87
C PRO A 161 3.59 13.07 -5.51
N GLY A 162 4.61 12.31 -5.12
CA GLY A 162 4.68 11.70 -3.79
C GLY A 162 4.94 12.77 -2.74
N ASP A 163 3.98 12.96 -1.84
CA ASP A 163 3.99 14.00 -0.81
C ASP A 163 3.41 13.46 0.49
N TYR A 164 4.03 13.79 1.64
CA TYR A 164 3.57 13.31 2.94
C TYR A 164 2.39 14.09 3.52
N ASP A 165 2.13 15.31 3.03
CA ASP A 165 1.15 16.21 3.64
C ASP A 165 -0.13 16.38 2.80
N THR A 166 -0.09 16.09 1.49
CA THR A 166 -1.23 16.29 0.60
C THR A 166 -1.33 15.26 -0.52
N GLN A 167 -2.56 15.03 -1.00
CA GLN A 167 -2.87 14.26 -2.22
C GLN A 167 -3.68 15.10 -3.22
N GLU A 168 -3.63 16.43 -3.12
CA GLU A 168 -4.48 17.36 -3.86
C GLU A 168 -3.79 17.94 -5.10
N TYR A 169 -2.88 17.19 -5.71
CA TYR A 169 -2.27 17.54 -6.98
C TYR A 169 -3.13 17.08 -8.16
N ASP A 170 -3.01 17.79 -9.29
CA ASP A 170 -3.59 17.33 -10.55
C ASP A 170 -2.84 16.11 -11.08
N TYR A 171 -3.58 15.16 -11.67
CA TYR A 171 -2.97 13.98 -12.27
C TYR A 171 -2.17 14.34 -13.51
N THR A 172 -0.97 13.80 -13.59
CA THR A 172 -0.10 13.85 -14.77
C THR A 172 -0.12 12.49 -15.48
N GLU A 173 -0.31 12.51 -16.80
CA GLU A 173 -0.17 11.33 -17.65
C GLU A 173 1.20 11.33 -18.31
N SER A 174 1.99 10.26 -18.13
CA SER A 174 3.29 10.10 -18.78
C SER A 174 3.75 8.65 -18.79
N LYS A 175 4.89 8.39 -19.44
CA LYS A 175 5.65 7.15 -19.24
C LYS A 175 6.31 7.15 -17.85
N LEU A 176 6.57 5.96 -17.30
CA LEU A 176 7.27 5.83 -16.02
C LEU A 176 8.66 6.48 -16.07
N SER A 177 9.39 6.32 -17.17
CA SER A 177 10.72 6.91 -17.39
C SER A 177 10.71 8.45 -17.43
N GLU A 178 9.57 9.07 -17.66
CA GLU A 178 9.42 10.53 -17.77
C GLU A 178 9.10 11.21 -16.43
N ILE A 179 8.69 10.45 -15.40
CA ILE A 179 8.25 10.98 -14.10
C ILE A 179 9.27 11.96 -13.52
N ARG A 180 10.56 11.59 -13.48
CA ARG A 180 11.62 12.45 -12.94
C ARG A 180 11.66 13.83 -13.60
N GLY A 181 11.53 13.87 -14.91
CA GLY A 181 11.59 15.10 -15.70
C GLY A 181 10.35 15.99 -15.52
N LEU A 182 9.22 15.40 -15.21
CA LEU A 182 7.92 16.09 -15.12
C LEU A 182 7.54 16.46 -13.68
N LEU A 183 8.10 15.78 -12.67
CA LEU A 183 7.64 15.89 -11.29
C LEU A 183 7.64 17.32 -10.76
N GLN A 184 8.69 18.08 -11.00
CA GLN A 184 8.76 19.46 -10.52
C GLN A 184 7.65 20.35 -11.10
N GLY A 185 7.25 20.12 -12.36
CA GLY A 185 6.16 20.84 -13.00
C GLY A 185 4.76 20.38 -12.55
N ALA A 186 4.67 19.16 -12.01
CA ALA A 186 3.43 18.58 -11.47
C ALA A 186 3.13 19.03 -10.03
N VAL A 187 4.11 19.59 -9.32
CA VAL A 187 3.90 20.14 -7.97
C VAL A 187 3.17 21.48 -8.10
N SER A 188 1.90 21.50 -7.78
CA SER A 188 1.06 22.71 -7.75
C SER A 188 0.97 23.29 -6.34
N GLY A 189 0.45 24.54 -6.22
CA GLY A 189 0.30 25.20 -4.93
C GLY A 189 -0.75 24.50 -4.05
N ASN A 190 -0.32 24.09 -2.88
CA ASN A 190 -1.15 23.49 -1.82
C ASN A 190 -0.85 24.14 -0.46
N ALA A 191 -1.69 23.91 0.52
CA ALA A 191 -1.55 24.48 1.86
C ALA A 191 -0.30 23.95 2.59
N SER A 192 0.05 22.72 2.39
CA SER A 192 1.26 22.07 2.90
C SER A 192 1.84 21.15 1.83
N GLN A 193 3.16 21.09 1.73
CA GLN A 193 3.88 20.35 0.70
C GLN A 193 5.14 19.74 1.29
N THR A 194 5.26 18.43 1.23
CA THR A 194 6.47 17.69 1.61
C THR A 194 6.75 16.59 0.59
N VAL A 195 7.15 17.01 -0.62
CA VAL A 195 7.57 16.09 -1.71
C VAL A 195 8.86 15.39 -1.29
N PHE A 196 8.84 14.07 -1.22
CA PHE A 196 9.95 13.31 -0.63
C PHE A 196 11.02 12.85 -1.63
N SER A 197 10.70 12.79 -2.93
CA SER A 197 11.62 12.24 -3.94
C SER A 197 11.33 12.82 -5.33
N PRO A 198 12.34 12.96 -6.20
CA PRO A 198 12.14 13.37 -7.60
C PRO A 198 11.46 12.30 -8.47
N THR A 199 11.22 11.10 -7.97
CA THR A 199 10.53 9.99 -8.64
C THR A 199 9.46 9.37 -7.76
N GLY A 200 9.11 10.05 -6.64
CA GLY A 200 8.06 9.62 -5.73
C GLY A 200 6.67 9.90 -6.29
N VAL A 201 5.77 8.95 -6.15
CA VAL A 201 4.37 9.07 -6.55
C VAL A 201 3.44 8.58 -5.46
N GLN A 202 2.20 9.06 -5.48
CA GLN A 202 1.15 8.60 -4.56
C GLN A 202 0.58 7.24 -4.99
N THR A 203 -0.03 6.54 -4.06
CA THR A 203 -1.02 5.50 -4.32
C THR A 203 -2.43 6.10 -4.21
N SER A 204 -3.43 5.63 -4.93
CA SER A 204 -3.39 4.52 -5.88
C SER A 204 -2.76 4.96 -7.21
N LEU A 205 -1.82 4.17 -7.70
CA LEU A 205 -1.15 4.44 -8.97
C LEU A 205 -1.79 3.62 -10.07
N GLN A 206 -2.38 4.30 -11.07
CA GLN A 206 -2.98 3.66 -12.23
C GLN A 206 -2.02 3.67 -13.41
N MET A 207 -1.88 2.51 -14.07
CA MET A 207 -1.02 2.35 -15.24
C MET A 207 -1.73 1.59 -16.37
N LYS A 208 -1.19 1.74 -17.58
CA LYS A 208 -1.61 0.97 -18.76
C LYS A 208 -0.39 0.48 -19.52
N THR A 209 -0.35 -0.82 -19.78
CA THR A 209 0.70 -1.43 -20.60
C THR A 209 0.49 -1.16 -22.09
N ALA A 210 1.55 -1.37 -22.89
CA ALA A 210 1.45 -1.24 -24.34
C ALA A 210 0.46 -2.25 -24.95
N GLU A 211 0.31 -3.42 -24.34
CA GLU A 211 -0.60 -4.48 -24.73
C GLU A 211 -2.06 -4.23 -24.29
N GLY A 212 -2.31 -3.15 -23.57
CA GLY A 212 -3.64 -2.73 -23.14
C GLY A 212 -4.12 -3.27 -21.80
N LEU A 213 -3.24 -3.86 -20.98
CA LEU A 213 -3.57 -4.19 -19.60
C LEU A 213 -3.58 -2.93 -18.73
N TYR A 214 -4.51 -2.86 -17.82
CA TYR A 214 -4.60 -1.86 -16.77
C TYR A 214 -4.07 -2.46 -15.47
N ILE A 215 -3.21 -1.73 -14.78
CA ILE A 215 -2.58 -2.14 -13.53
C ILE A 215 -2.80 -1.03 -12.50
N ASN A 216 -3.17 -1.40 -11.29
CA ASN A 216 -3.28 -0.45 -10.18
C ASN A 216 -2.47 -0.96 -8.98
N LEU A 217 -1.62 -0.10 -8.42
CA LEU A 217 -0.88 -0.36 -7.20
C LEU A 217 -1.49 0.46 -6.06
N HIS A 218 -1.84 -0.22 -4.97
CA HIS A 218 -2.43 0.41 -3.79
C HIS A 218 -2.19 -0.42 -2.53
N GLU A 219 -2.88 -0.07 -1.45
CA GLU A 219 -2.88 -0.76 -0.17
C GLU A 219 -4.31 -0.95 0.36
N ALA A 220 -4.49 -1.87 1.29
CA ALA A 220 -5.76 -2.09 1.98
C ALA A 220 -5.53 -2.39 3.46
N ALA A 221 -6.57 -2.20 4.28
CA ALA A 221 -6.54 -2.40 5.73
C ALA A 221 -5.39 -1.64 6.40
N LEU A 222 -5.26 -0.35 6.10
CA LEU A 222 -4.28 0.54 6.72
C LEU A 222 -4.70 0.83 8.17
N VAL A 223 -4.22 0.01 9.10
CA VAL A 223 -4.51 0.09 10.54
C VAL A 223 -3.19 -0.04 11.30
N ASP A 224 -2.93 0.90 12.20
CA ASP A 224 -1.74 0.96 13.06
C ASP A 224 -0.41 0.85 12.30
N TYR A 225 -0.36 1.43 11.11
CA TYR A 225 0.80 1.40 10.22
C TYR A 225 0.86 2.67 9.35
N SER A 226 2.04 3.02 8.83
CA SER A 226 2.19 4.17 7.94
C SER A 226 1.62 3.92 6.56
N CYS A 227 1.05 4.96 5.97
CA CYS A 227 0.54 4.91 4.61
C CYS A 227 1.67 4.76 3.59
N MET A 228 1.38 4.04 2.51
CA MET A 228 2.32 3.73 1.45
C MET A 228 2.25 4.76 0.32
N HIS A 229 3.39 5.32 -0.01
CA HIS A 229 3.72 5.92 -1.29
C HIS A 229 4.62 4.99 -2.07
N LEU A 230 5.00 5.35 -3.26
CA LEU A 230 5.91 4.58 -4.12
C LEU A 230 7.06 5.47 -4.55
N ASN A 231 8.28 4.94 -4.50
CA ASN A 231 9.46 5.58 -5.08
C ASN A 231 9.96 4.77 -6.27
N LEU A 232 10.19 5.41 -7.41
CA LEU A 232 10.56 4.73 -8.65
C LEU A 232 12.09 4.76 -8.85
N ASP A 233 12.70 3.60 -8.98
CA ASP A 233 13.95 3.45 -9.72
C ASP A 233 13.61 3.55 -11.22
N ASP A 234 13.77 4.74 -11.78
CA ASP A 234 13.41 5.07 -13.16
C ASP A 234 14.34 4.46 -14.21
N LYS A 235 15.48 3.88 -13.80
CA LYS A 235 16.39 3.16 -14.69
C LYS A 235 15.97 1.70 -14.88
N ASN A 236 15.52 1.08 -13.81
CA ASN A 236 15.13 -0.33 -13.80
C ASN A 236 13.61 -0.51 -13.83
N LEU A 237 12.82 0.57 -13.75
CA LEU A 237 11.36 0.59 -13.71
C LEU A 237 10.82 -0.23 -12.53
N ILE A 238 11.45 -0.05 -11.35
CA ILE A 238 11.06 -0.73 -10.12
C ILE A 238 10.48 0.31 -9.15
N PHE A 239 9.20 0.18 -8.81
CA PHE A 239 8.67 0.87 -7.65
C PHE A 239 9.04 0.11 -6.38
N GLU A 240 9.34 0.87 -5.34
CA GLU A 240 9.48 0.36 -3.98
C GLU A 240 8.55 1.14 -3.05
N SER A 241 7.95 0.45 -2.09
CA SER A 241 7.14 1.10 -1.07
C SER A 241 7.95 2.18 -0.36
N TRP A 242 7.33 3.33 -0.12
CA TRP A 242 7.92 4.47 0.56
C TRP A 242 6.95 4.99 1.59
N LEU A 243 7.17 4.64 2.84
CA LEU A 243 6.20 4.90 3.90
C LEU A 243 6.35 6.30 4.48
N THR A 244 5.24 6.91 4.91
CA THR A 244 5.27 8.17 5.64
C THR A 244 6.00 8.00 6.97
N PRO A 245 7.07 8.78 7.25
CA PRO A 245 7.79 8.70 8.51
C PRO A 245 7.06 9.41 9.65
N ASP A 246 7.34 8.98 10.88
CA ASP A 246 7.09 9.80 12.06
C ASP A 246 8.17 10.90 12.24
N ALA A 247 8.08 11.66 13.32
CA ALA A 247 9.00 12.78 13.61
C ALA A 247 10.47 12.36 13.77
N VAL A 248 10.77 11.07 14.02
CA VAL A 248 12.12 10.53 14.17
C VAL A 248 12.52 9.60 13.02
N GLY A 249 11.68 9.51 11.99
CA GLY A 249 11.93 8.77 10.76
C GLY A 249 11.55 7.29 10.81
N ASN A 250 10.87 6.82 11.85
CA ASN A 250 10.32 5.45 11.90
C ASN A 250 8.99 5.37 11.17
N LYS A 251 8.64 4.14 10.74
CA LYS A 251 7.44 3.90 9.93
C LYS A 251 6.34 3.17 10.71
N ALA A 252 6.70 2.25 11.59
CA ALA A 252 5.73 1.55 12.42
C ALA A 252 6.36 1.00 13.70
N TYR A 253 5.55 0.89 14.75
CA TYR A 253 5.90 0.28 16.04
C TYR A 253 5.05 -0.97 16.21
N MET A 254 5.68 -2.13 16.13
CA MET A 254 5.01 -3.42 16.02
C MET A 254 5.22 -4.28 17.27
N GLN A 255 4.19 -5.05 17.59
CA GLN A 255 4.26 -6.07 18.64
C GLN A 255 3.70 -7.39 18.11
N SER A 256 4.51 -8.46 18.11
CA SER A 256 4.03 -9.78 17.68
C SER A 256 3.09 -10.44 18.72
N PRO A 257 1.99 -11.11 18.32
CA PRO A 257 1.61 -11.38 16.93
C PRO A 257 0.98 -10.14 16.26
N CYS A 258 1.38 -9.86 15.02
CA CYS A 258 0.89 -8.71 14.26
C CYS A 258 1.06 -8.93 12.76
N HIS A 259 0.53 -8.01 11.96
CA HIS A 259 0.69 -7.98 10.51
C HIS A 259 0.74 -6.55 9.99
N THR A 260 1.27 -6.38 8.77
CA THR A 260 1.21 -5.11 8.03
C THR A 260 -0.14 -4.95 7.33
N PRO A 261 -0.48 -3.76 6.80
CA PRO A 261 -1.49 -3.62 5.77
C PRO A 261 -1.21 -4.51 4.56
N TRP A 262 -2.22 -4.69 3.72
CA TRP A 262 -2.06 -5.38 2.45
C TRP A 262 -1.47 -4.44 1.41
N ARG A 263 -0.52 -4.92 0.63
CA ARG A 263 -0.06 -4.32 -0.61
C ARG A 263 -0.81 -4.97 -1.75
N THR A 264 -1.35 -4.17 -2.67
CA THR A 264 -2.26 -4.68 -3.70
C THR A 264 -1.76 -4.38 -5.10
N VAL A 265 -1.95 -5.34 -5.99
CA VAL A 265 -1.76 -5.21 -7.44
C VAL A 265 -3.04 -5.66 -8.11
N MET A 266 -3.84 -4.73 -8.59
CA MET A 266 -4.98 -5.04 -9.45
C MET A 266 -4.55 -5.07 -10.90
N VAL A 267 -5.12 -5.98 -11.69
CA VAL A 267 -4.83 -6.12 -13.12
C VAL A 267 -6.06 -6.57 -13.91
N SER A 268 -6.29 -5.94 -15.05
CA SER A 268 -7.35 -6.33 -15.97
C SER A 268 -7.05 -5.87 -17.40
N ASP A 269 -7.64 -6.54 -18.37
CA ASP A 269 -7.72 -6.09 -19.77
C ASP A 269 -8.88 -5.12 -20.04
N ASP A 270 -9.62 -4.73 -18.99
CA ASP A 270 -10.75 -3.79 -19.07
C ASP A 270 -10.66 -2.79 -17.90
N ALA A 271 -10.51 -1.49 -18.22
CA ALA A 271 -10.43 -0.41 -17.23
C ALA A 271 -11.64 -0.37 -16.29
N ARG A 272 -12.83 -0.75 -16.79
CA ARG A 272 -14.07 -0.76 -16.00
C ARG A 272 -14.00 -1.77 -14.86
N LYS A 273 -13.27 -2.89 -15.05
CA LYS A 273 -13.08 -3.90 -14.01
C LYS A 273 -12.17 -3.41 -12.90
N ILE A 274 -11.15 -2.59 -13.21
CA ILE A 274 -10.34 -1.94 -12.18
C ILE A 274 -11.21 -0.99 -11.34
N LEU A 275 -12.02 -0.16 -11.99
CA LEU A 275 -12.91 0.79 -11.31
C LEU A 275 -13.96 0.08 -10.44
N ALA A 276 -14.49 -1.05 -10.91
CA ALA A 276 -15.53 -1.82 -10.22
C ALA A 276 -14.97 -2.88 -9.25
N SER A 277 -13.65 -2.97 -9.08
CA SER A 277 -13.02 -3.97 -8.21
C SER A 277 -13.41 -3.76 -6.73
N ASN A 278 -13.73 -4.85 -6.07
CA ASN A 278 -13.96 -4.89 -4.63
C ASN A 278 -12.77 -5.48 -3.85
N LEU A 279 -11.61 -5.64 -4.50
CA LEU A 279 -10.42 -6.26 -3.90
C LEU A 279 -10.01 -5.54 -2.61
N ILE A 280 -9.96 -4.21 -2.63
CA ILE A 280 -9.61 -3.40 -1.45
C ILE A 280 -10.60 -3.64 -0.30
N LEU A 281 -11.91 -3.70 -0.59
CA LEU A 281 -12.94 -3.95 0.41
C LEU A 281 -12.80 -5.36 1.00
N ASN A 282 -12.55 -6.36 0.15
CA ASN A 282 -12.40 -7.76 0.52
C ASN A 282 -11.15 -8.06 1.36
N LEU A 283 -10.14 -7.20 1.32
CA LEU A 283 -8.91 -7.32 2.12
C LEU A 283 -9.01 -6.65 3.49
N ASN A 284 -10.08 -5.89 3.76
CA ASN A 284 -10.34 -5.32 5.07
C ASN A 284 -11.02 -6.33 5.99
N GLU A 285 -10.81 -6.16 7.29
CA GLU A 285 -11.47 -6.97 8.30
C GLU A 285 -12.98 -6.68 8.33
N PRO A 286 -13.82 -7.64 8.70
CA PRO A 286 -15.25 -7.43 8.86
C PRO A 286 -15.56 -6.31 9.87
N CYS A 287 -16.73 -5.68 9.71
CA CYS A 287 -17.24 -4.70 10.66
C CYS A 287 -17.29 -5.28 12.07
N LYS A 288 -16.72 -4.58 13.05
CA LYS A 288 -16.68 -5.00 14.47
C LYS A 288 -17.94 -4.65 15.26
N TYR A 289 -18.80 -3.79 14.71
CA TYR A 289 -20.06 -3.42 15.38
C TYR A 289 -21.15 -4.44 15.07
N GLU A 290 -21.75 -5.01 16.11
CA GLU A 290 -22.88 -5.95 15.98
C GLU A 290 -24.15 -5.23 15.50
N ASP A 291 -24.40 -4.02 15.97
CA ASP A 291 -25.51 -3.17 15.55
C ASP A 291 -24.98 -1.95 14.78
N THR A 292 -25.34 -1.86 13.51
CA THR A 292 -25.03 -0.74 12.62
C THR A 292 -26.26 0.09 12.24
N SER A 293 -27.42 -0.15 12.87
CA SER A 293 -28.69 0.50 12.54
C SER A 293 -28.69 2.03 12.76
N TRP A 294 -27.77 2.51 13.59
CA TRP A 294 -27.58 3.94 13.87
C TRP A 294 -26.84 4.68 12.75
N ILE A 295 -26.11 3.97 11.88
CA ILE A 295 -25.41 4.55 10.72
C ILE A 295 -26.45 4.82 9.64
N LYS A 296 -26.78 6.08 9.42
CA LYS A 296 -27.78 6.50 8.42
C LYS A 296 -27.21 7.62 7.55
N PRO A 297 -27.45 7.60 6.23
CA PRO A 297 -27.12 8.74 5.38
C PRO A 297 -27.93 9.95 5.83
N VAL A 298 -27.26 11.09 5.97
CA VAL A 298 -27.88 12.35 6.33
C VAL A 298 -27.40 13.46 5.42
N LYS A 299 -28.21 14.49 5.25
CA LYS A 299 -27.75 15.75 4.65
C LYS A 299 -27.17 16.62 5.76
N TYR A 300 -26.03 17.22 5.52
CA TYR A 300 -25.40 18.16 6.45
C TYR A 300 -24.83 19.36 5.69
N ILE A 301 -24.60 20.44 6.41
CA ILE A 301 -23.98 21.66 5.90
C ILE A 301 -22.53 21.70 6.39
N GLY A 302 -21.59 21.76 5.44
CA GLY A 302 -20.19 22.01 5.73
C GLY A 302 -19.84 23.47 5.43
N VAL A 303 -19.43 24.22 6.44
CA VAL A 303 -19.11 25.65 6.30
C VAL A 303 -17.65 25.91 5.92
N TRP A 304 -16.81 24.89 5.94
CA TRP A 304 -15.39 25.03 5.66
C TRP A 304 -15.09 25.58 4.24
N TRP A 305 -15.86 25.14 3.26
CA TRP A 305 -15.74 25.63 1.87
C TRP A 305 -16.00 27.13 1.73
N GLU A 306 -16.78 27.74 2.63
CA GLU A 306 -17.00 29.18 2.63
C GLU A 306 -15.71 29.96 2.93
N MET A 307 -14.83 29.42 3.78
CA MET A 307 -13.53 30.03 4.07
C MET A 307 -12.62 30.05 2.83
N ILE A 308 -12.66 29.00 2.03
CA ILE A 308 -11.85 28.85 0.82
C ILE A 308 -12.46 29.64 -0.34
N ALA A 309 -13.74 29.41 -0.65
CA ALA A 309 -14.40 29.93 -1.83
C ALA A 309 -15.04 31.31 -1.59
N GLY A 310 -15.51 31.59 -0.38
CA GLY A 310 -16.22 32.82 -0.04
C GLY A 310 -15.35 33.95 0.53
N GLY A 311 -14.08 33.67 0.81
CA GLY A 311 -13.15 34.65 1.36
C GLY A 311 -13.52 35.20 2.75
N LYS A 312 -14.33 34.44 3.52
CA LYS A 312 -14.77 34.80 4.86
C LYS A 312 -14.16 33.85 5.88
N PRO A 313 -13.12 34.30 6.62
CA PRO A 313 -12.43 33.43 7.58
C PRO A 313 -13.31 33.11 8.79
N TRP A 314 -13.18 31.91 9.30
CA TRP A 314 -13.62 31.51 10.60
C TRP A 314 -12.63 32.05 11.64
N ALA A 315 -12.87 33.25 12.15
CA ALA A 315 -12.02 33.87 13.15
C ALA A 315 -12.86 34.55 14.22
N TYR A 316 -12.32 34.63 15.39
CA TYR A 316 -12.85 35.48 16.44
C TYR A 316 -12.55 36.94 16.11
N THR A 317 -13.28 37.87 16.73
CA THR A 317 -13.08 39.29 16.50
C THR A 317 -11.66 39.73 16.89
N TRP A 318 -11.16 40.73 16.20
CA TRP A 318 -9.81 41.26 16.42
C TRP A 318 -9.62 41.86 17.83
N ASP A 319 -10.71 42.03 18.60
CA ASP A 319 -10.72 42.52 19.98
C ASP A 319 -10.12 41.52 20.98
N ILE A 320 -9.91 40.27 20.55
CA ILE A 320 -9.28 39.22 21.36
C ILE A 320 -7.98 38.78 20.71
N PRO A 321 -6.85 39.44 21.00
CA PRO A 321 -5.56 39.14 20.38
C PRO A 321 -4.96 37.79 20.81
N SER A 322 -5.38 37.26 21.94
CA SER A 322 -5.00 35.92 22.41
C SER A 322 -6.12 35.33 23.26
N VAL A 323 -6.47 34.07 22.98
CA VAL A 323 -7.48 33.33 23.72
C VAL A 323 -6.79 32.28 24.57
N LYS A 324 -6.95 32.38 25.89
CA LYS A 324 -6.52 31.33 26.83
C LYS A 324 -7.75 30.55 27.29
N LEU A 325 -7.71 29.24 27.11
CA LEU A 325 -8.86 28.36 27.31
C LEU A 325 -9.41 28.37 28.75
N ASP A 326 -8.59 28.62 29.74
CA ASP A 326 -8.89 28.62 31.17
C ASP A 326 -9.16 30.03 31.78
N GLU A 327 -8.82 31.08 31.03
CA GLU A 327 -8.89 32.48 31.51
C GLU A 327 -9.94 33.33 30.74
N THR A 328 -10.47 32.81 29.62
CA THR A 328 -11.32 33.59 28.71
C THR A 328 -12.81 33.31 28.92
N ASP A 329 -13.57 34.34 29.17
CA ASP A 329 -15.05 34.29 29.10
C ASP A 329 -15.47 34.33 27.62
N TYR A 330 -15.92 33.20 27.11
CA TYR A 330 -16.33 33.05 25.72
C TYR A 330 -17.75 33.53 25.41
N THR A 331 -18.54 33.93 26.40
CA THR A 331 -19.94 34.33 26.20
C THR A 331 -20.10 35.56 25.30
N GLY A 332 -19.13 36.45 25.28
CA GLY A 332 -19.08 37.64 24.43
C GLY A 332 -18.31 37.49 23.12
N VAL A 333 -17.67 36.36 22.89
CA VAL A 333 -16.81 36.15 21.70
C VAL A 333 -17.67 35.89 20.47
N LYS A 334 -17.43 36.63 19.40
CA LYS A 334 -18.16 36.49 18.14
C LYS A 334 -17.19 36.13 17.01
N PRO A 335 -17.60 35.27 16.05
CA PRO A 335 -16.82 35.02 14.84
C PRO A 335 -16.57 36.32 14.07
N ASN A 336 -15.34 36.50 13.56
CA ASN A 336 -14.97 37.67 12.80
C ASN A 336 -15.40 37.56 11.33
N GLY A 337 -16.53 38.14 10.99
CA GLY A 337 -17.01 38.27 9.61
C GLY A 337 -17.76 37.06 9.07
N VAL A 338 -17.44 35.86 9.48
CA VAL A 338 -18.23 34.65 9.16
C VAL A 338 -18.97 34.24 10.40
N HIS A 339 -20.24 34.11 10.26
CA HIS A 339 -21.06 33.60 11.33
C HIS A 339 -21.78 32.33 10.89
N PRO A 340 -21.37 31.12 11.35
CA PRO A 340 -21.99 29.87 10.93
C PRO A 340 -23.49 29.85 11.10
N ALA A 341 -23.95 30.38 12.20
CA ALA A 341 -25.40 30.48 12.47
C ALA A 341 -26.14 31.38 11.47
N ASN A 342 -25.48 32.40 10.91
CA ASN A 342 -26.05 33.25 9.87
C ASN A 342 -26.08 32.57 8.51
N ASN A 343 -25.21 31.60 8.29
CA ASN A 343 -25.13 30.86 7.02
C ASN A 343 -26.01 29.58 7.09
N ALA A 344 -26.36 29.15 8.25
CA ALA A 344 -27.22 27.99 8.47
C ALA A 344 -28.74 28.34 8.57
N ASN A 345 -29.10 29.62 8.63
CA ASN A 345 -30.47 30.09 8.71
C ASN A 345 -31.08 30.34 7.32
#